data_a42c3985f629337d10b6ab7ef934dcc3
#
_entry.id   a42c3985f629337d10b6ab7ef934dcc3
#
_cell.length_a   1.000
_cell.length_b   1.000
_cell.length_c   1.000
_cell.angle_alpha   90.00
_cell.angle_beta   90.00
_cell.angle_gamma   90.00
#
_symmetry.space_group_name_H-M   'P 1'
#
loop_
_entity.id
_entity.type
_entity.pdbx_description
1 polymer ?
#
loop_
_entity_poly.entity_id
_entity_poly.type
_entity_poly.pdbx_seq_one_letter_code
_entity_poly.pdbx_strand_id
1 'polypeptide(L)'
;MKMQGSPIFNQAGFDNIRGDTFGGVTAAVVALPMALAFGVASGAGPEAGLYGAVLVGLFAALFGATPTLISEPTGPMTVVFTAVLASLIATNPDQGLAMAFTVVILAGVFQISFGIFKIGHFVTLMPYTVVSGFMSGIGLILIILQIGPLLGSAPPAGGVMGTLSALPLLLSSIA
;
A
#
# COMPACT_ATOMS: atom_id res chain seq x y z
N MET A 1 -6.95 -32.59 6.92
CA MET A 1 -6.91 -31.24 7.46
C MET A 1 -8.36 -30.74 7.49
N LYS A 2 -9.01 -30.77 8.66
CA LYS A 2 -10.43 -30.37 8.78
C LYS A 2 -10.50 -28.86 8.65
N MET A 3 -11.13 -28.36 7.61
CA MET A 3 -11.58 -26.97 7.52
C MET A 3 -12.69 -26.79 8.57
N GLN A 4 -12.32 -26.43 9.80
CA GLN A 4 -13.28 -25.87 10.73
C GLN A 4 -13.65 -24.50 10.17
N GLY A 5 -14.94 -24.27 9.95
CA GLY A 5 -15.45 -22.96 9.55
C GLY A 5 -14.94 -21.92 10.55
N SER A 6 -14.04 -21.06 10.08
CA SER A 6 -13.48 -20.00 10.91
C SER A 6 -14.62 -19.06 11.31
N PRO A 7 -14.76 -18.71 12.59
CA PRO A 7 -15.66 -17.66 13.01
C PRO A 7 -15.27 -16.37 12.25
N ILE A 8 -16.25 -15.57 11.88
CA ILE A 8 -16.06 -14.32 11.12
C ILE A 8 -15.09 -13.36 11.85
N PHE A 9 -14.98 -13.49 13.16
CA PHE A 9 -14.05 -12.75 14.00
C PHE A 9 -12.92 -13.64 14.49
N ASN A 10 -11.71 -13.12 14.46
CA ASN A 10 -10.56 -13.77 15.04
C ASN A 10 -10.76 -13.90 16.56
N GLN A 11 -10.68 -15.10 17.10
CA GLN A 11 -10.80 -15.28 18.55
C GLN A 11 -9.50 -14.79 19.20
N ALA A 12 -9.58 -13.70 19.94
CA ALA A 12 -8.47 -13.23 20.76
C ALA A 12 -8.18 -14.25 21.86
N GLY A 13 -7.14 -15.06 21.69
CA GLY A 13 -6.60 -15.90 22.75
C GLY A 13 -5.71 -15.07 23.67
N PHE A 14 -5.95 -15.15 24.97
CA PHE A 14 -5.12 -14.43 25.97
C PHE A 14 -3.99 -15.31 26.53
N ASP A 15 -3.70 -16.45 25.89
CA ASP A 15 -2.77 -17.45 26.40
C ASP A 15 -1.30 -16.99 26.36
N ASN A 16 -0.97 -16.04 25.48
CA ASN A 16 0.41 -15.53 25.31
C ASN A 16 0.47 -14.00 25.17
N ILE A 17 -0.23 -13.27 26.03
CA ILE A 17 -0.31 -11.80 25.97
C ILE A 17 1.07 -11.13 25.88
N ARG A 18 2.07 -11.66 26.60
CA ARG A 18 3.41 -11.10 26.61
C ARG A 18 4.08 -11.23 25.24
N GLY A 19 3.99 -12.40 24.61
CA GLY A 19 4.53 -12.65 23.28
C GLY A 19 3.82 -11.81 22.22
N ASP A 20 2.49 -11.74 22.29
CA ASP A 20 1.65 -10.99 21.36
C ASP A 20 1.90 -9.48 21.46
N THR A 21 2.10 -8.96 22.69
CA THR A 21 2.46 -7.54 22.90
C THR A 21 3.83 -7.21 22.32
N PHE A 22 4.84 -8.04 22.57
CA PHE A 22 6.17 -7.84 21.99
C PHE A 22 6.15 -7.94 20.46
N GLY A 23 5.42 -8.91 19.90
CA GLY A 23 5.21 -9.06 18.46
C GLY A 23 4.53 -7.84 17.86
N GLY A 24 3.45 -7.35 18.48
CA GLY A 24 2.71 -6.17 18.04
C GLY A 24 3.55 -4.89 18.06
N VAL A 25 4.32 -4.66 19.15
CA VAL A 25 5.23 -3.52 19.24
C VAL A 25 6.32 -3.59 18.17
N THR A 26 6.93 -4.75 17.98
CA THR A 26 7.96 -4.94 16.94
C THR A 26 7.40 -4.68 15.54
N ALA A 27 6.21 -5.17 15.26
CA ALA A 27 5.51 -4.93 14.00
C ALA A 27 5.22 -3.43 13.80
N ALA A 28 4.74 -2.74 14.83
CA ALA A 28 4.45 -1.31 14.77
C ALA A 28 5.71 -0.47 14.49
N VAL A 29 6.83 -0.79 15.13
CA VAL A 29 8.12 -0.10 14.90
C VAL A 29 8.57 -0.19 13.44
N VAL A 30 8.28 -1.29 12.76
CA VAL A 30 8.60 -1.47 11.34
C VAL A 30 7.53 -0.85 10.43
N ALA A 31 6.26 -1.06 10.75
CA ALA A 31 5.13 -0.65 9.90
C ALA A 31 4.95 0.89 9.85
N LEU A 32 5.14 1.61 10.97
CA LEU A 32 4.89 3.05 11.02
C LEU A 32 5.80 3.87 10.09
N PRO A 33 7.13 3.69 10.07
CA PRO A 33 7.99 4.39 9.11
C PRO A 33 7.65 4.07 7.66
N MET A 34 7.31 2.81 7.35
CA MET A 34 6.90 2.40 6.01
C MET A 34 5.57 3.05 5.59
N ALA A 35 4.60 3.11 6.50
CA ALA A 35 3.31 3.76 6.27
C ALA A 35 3.48 5.26 5.97
N LEU A 36 4.33 5.95 6.72
CA LEU A 36 4.67 7.35 6.48
C LEU A 36 5.34 7.53 5.11
N ALA A 37 6.32 6.69 4.78
CA ALA A 37 7.02 6.73 3.51
C ALA A 37 6.07 6.51 2.32
N PHE A 38 5.18 5.52 2.38
CA PHE A 38 4.19 5.27 1.34
C PHE A 38 3.11 6.34 1.28
N GLY A 39 2.72 6.93 2.41
CA GLY A 39 1.82 8.07 2.44
C GLY A 39 2.38 9.27 1.67
N VAL A 40 3.64 9.60 1.89
CA VAL A 40 4.35 10.65 1.14
C VAL A 40 4.52 10.27 -0.32
N ALA A 41 5.00 9.06 -0.62
CA ALA A 41 5.24 8.58 -1.98
C ALA A 41 3.96 8.51 -2.82
N SER A 42 2.81 8.26 -2.19
CA SER A 42 1.51 8.23 -2.87
C SER A 42 0.95 9.62 -3.22
N GLY A 43 1.49 10.68 -2.62
CA GLY A 43 0.95 12.04 -2.75
C GLY A 43 -0.27 12.31 -1.85
N ALA A 44 -0.75 11.34 -1.07
CA ALA A 44 -1.86 11.53 -0.13
C ALA A 44 -1.43 12.22 1.18
N GLY A 45 -0.11 12.24 1.46
CA GLY A 45 0.48 12.79 2.67
C GLY A 45 0.76 11.75 3.75
N PRO A 46 1.68 12.08 4.68
CA PRO A 46 2.13 11.15 5.72
C PRO A 46 1.01 10.76 6.68
N GLU A 47 0.09 11.69 6.97
CA GLU A 47 -1.05 11.45 7.87
C GLU A 47 -1.98 10.38 7.31
N ALA A 48 -2.31 10.45 6.01
CA ALA A 48 -3.15 9.46 5.36
C ALA A 48 -2.50 8.06 5.39
N GLY A 49 -1.19 7.99 5.19
CA GLY A 49 -0.43 6.74 5.32
C GLY A 49 -0.51 6.16 6.72
N LEU A 50 -0.32 6.99 7.75
CA LEU A 50 -0.35 6.58 9.15
C LEU A 50 -1.74 6.07 9.58
N TYR A 51 -2.80 6.84 9.31
CA TYR A 51 -4.16 6.42 9.60
C TYR A 51 -4.55 5.15 8.84
N GLY A 52 -4.12 5.06 7.57
CA GLY A 52 -4.32 3.87 6.75
C GLY A 52 -3.71 2.62 7.38
N ALA A 53 -2.45 2.69 7.83
CA ALA A 53 -1.77 1.57 8.47
C ALA A 53 -2.45 1.13 9.77
N VAL A 54 -2.83 2.09 10.63
CA VAL A 54 -3.51 1.79 11.90
C VAL A 54 -4.87 1.12 11.65
N LEU A 55 -5.68 1.69 10.75
CA LEU A 55 -7.02 1.13 10.46
C LEU A 55 -6.93 -0.22 9.77
N VAL A 56 -6.07 -0.35 8.75
CA VAL A 56 -5.89 -1.63 8.04
C VAL A 56 -5.38 -2.70 8.99
N GLY A 57 -4.38 -2.39 9.83
CA GLY A 57 -3.86 -3.30 10.83
C GLY A 57 -4.93 -3.75 11.84
N LEU A 58 -5.75 -2.82 12.33
CA LEU A 58 -6.85 -3.12 13.25
C LEU A 58 -7.90 -4.03 12.61
N PHE A 59 -8.39 -3.67 11.42
CA PHE A 59 -9.39 -4.49 10.73
C PHE A 59 -8.84 -5.86 10.31
N ALA A 60 -7.58 -5.92 9.87
CA ALA A 60 -6.94 -7.18 9.55
C ALA A 60 -6.76 -8.08 10.77
N ALA A 61 -6.46 -7.52 11.94
CA ALA A 61 -6.37 -8.29 13.19
C ALA A 61 -7.75 -8.83 13.62
N LEU A 62 -8.82 -8.06 13.40
CA LEU A 62 -10.18 -8.48 13.78
C LEU A 62 -10.79 -9.52 12.83
N PHE A 63 -10.57 -9.36 11.53
CA PHE A 63 -11.22 -10.16 10.48
C PHE A 63 -10.25 -11.08 9.71
N GLY A 64 -8.95 -10.95 9.95
CA GLY A 64 -7.94 -11.71 9.23
C GLY A 64 -7.98 -13.20 9.58
N ALA A 65 -7.79 -14.04 8.57
CA ALA A 65 -7.81 -15.51 8.73
C ALA A 65 -6.42 -16.09 9.04
N THR A 66 -5.35 -15.33 8.94
CA THR A 66 -3.96 -15.83 9.08
C THR A 66 -3.29 -15.22 10.31
N PRO A 67 -3.00 -16.02 11.34
CA PRO A 67 -2.51 -15.51 12.64
C PRO A 67 -1.16 -14.80 12.61
N THR A 68 -0.34 -15.06 11.59
CA THR A 68 1.03 -14.55 11.50
C THR A 68 1.21 -13.48 10.40
N LEU A 69 0.11 -13.06 9.75
CA LEU A 69 0.15 -12.07 8.68
C LEU A 69 -0.20 -10.69 9.20
N ILE A 70 0.66 -9.72 8.94
CA ILE A 70 0.41 -8.30 9.19
C ILE A 70 -0.03 -7.67 7.87
N SER A 71 -1.13 -6.92 7.91
CA SER A 71 -1.59 -6.15 6.76
C SER A 71 -1.17 -4.70 6.90
N GLU A 72 -0.47 -4.21 5.90
CA GLU A 72 0.05 -2.84 5.86
C GLU A 72 0.03 -2.29 4.43
N PRO A 73 0.20 -0.97 4.24
CA PRO A 73 0.34 -0.39 2.92
C PRO A 73 1.48 -1.04 2.14
N THR A 74 1.26 -1.28 0.85
CA THR A 74 2.23 -1.98 0.00
C THR A 74 2.69 -1.10 -1.16
N GLY A 75 3.95 -1.28 -1.60
CA GLY A 75 4.51 -0.57 -2.76
C GLY A 75 3.64 -0.65 -4.02
N PRO A 76 3.15 -1.83 -4.43
CA PRO A 76 2.26 -1.96 -5.58
C PRO A 76 1.01 -1.09 -5.52
N MET A 77 0.35 -1.06 -4.38
CA MET A 77 -0.86 -0.25 -4.19
C MET A 77 -0.54 1.24 -4.19
N THR A 78 0.60 1.62 -3.61
CA THR A 78 1.08 2.99 -3.62
C THR A 78 1.27 3.50 -5.04
N VAL A 79 1.92 2.73 -5.92
CA VAL A 79 2.12 3.09 -7.33
C VAL A 79 0.80 3.27 -8.08
N VAL A 80 -0.13 2.35 -7.90
CA VAL A 80 -1.47 2.44 -8.52
C VAL A 80 -2.22 3.66 -8.02
N PHE A 81 -2.24 3.88 -6.70
CA PHE A 81 -2.90 5.04 -6.11
C PHE A 81 -2.29 6.36 -6.59
N THR A 82 -0.96 6.46 -6.65
CA THR A 82 -0.25 7.64 -7.16
C THR A 82 -0.66 7.96 -8.61
N ALA A 83 -0.76 6.95 -9.46
CA ALA A 83 -1.18 7.13 -10.86
C ALA A 83 -2.63 7.66 -10.96
N VAL A 84 -3.54 7.09 -10.17
CA VAL A 84 -4.94 7.52 -10.10
C VAL A 84 -5.02 8.95 -9.56
N LEU A 85 -4.35 9.25 -8.45
CA LEU A 85 -4.35 10.57 -7.83
C LEU A 85 -3.80 11.64 -8.79
N ALA A 86 -2.69 11.36 -9.47
CA ALA A 86 -2.10 12.30 -10.44
C ALA A 86 -3.07 12.61 -11.58
N SER A 87 -3.79 11.62 -12.11
CA SER A 87 -4.77 11.84 -13.17
C SER A 87 -5.97 12.67 -12.71
N LEU A 88 -6.44 12.45 -11.47
CA LEU A 88 -7.58 13.17 -10.90
C LEU A 88 -7.23 14.61 -10.53
N ILE A 89 -6.04 14.86 -9.99
CA ILE A 89 -5.55 16.23 -9.72
C ILE A 89 -5.36 17.01 -11.01
N ALA A 90 -4.89 16.37 -12.09
CA ALA A 90 -4.73 17.03 -13.38
C ALA A 90 -6.06 17.51 -13.97
N THR A 91 -7.16 16.78 -13.71
CA THR A 91 -8.51 17.15 -14.19
C THR A 91 -9.27 18.05 -13.22
N ASN A 92 -9.11 17.86 -11.92
CA ASN A 92 -9.83 18.58 -10.86
C ASN A 92 -8.88 18.88 -9.69
N PRO A 93 -8.10 19.96 -9.72
CA PRO A 93 -7.09 20.25 -8.70
C PRO A 93 -7.65 20.35 -7.27
N ASP A 94 -8.83 20.95 -7.12
CA ASP A 94 -9.43 21.21 -5.80
C ASP A 94 -10.06 19.95 -5.16
N GLN A 95 -10.52 19.00 -5.96
CA GLN A 95 -11.25 17.81 -5.49
C GLN A 95 -10.54 16.49 -5.79
N GLY A 96 -9.40 16.53 -6.48
CA GLY A 96 -8.69 15.33 -6.94
C GLY A 96 -8.38 14.34 -5.83
N LEU A 97 -7.97 14.82 -4.65
CA LEU A 97 -7.69 13.97 -3.50
C LEU A 97 -8.97 13.29 -2.95
N ALA A 98 -10.06 14.02 -2.80
CA ALA A 98 -11.34 13.46 -2.34
C ALA A 98 -11.88 12.42 -3.33
N MET A 99 -11.75 12.69 -4.64
CA MET A 99 -12.11 11.75 -5.69
C MET A 99 -11.25 10.47 -5.63
N ALA A 100 -9.95 10.60 -5.37
CA ALA A 100 -9.06 9.45 -5.23
C ALA A 100 -9.46 8.56 -4.04
N PHE A 101 -9.83 9.13 -2.90
CA PHE A 101 -10.36 8.36 -1.77
C PHE A 101 -11.69 7.67 -2.11
N THR A 102 -12.55 8.32 -2.90
CA THR A 102 -13.79 7.67 -3.39
C THR A 102 -13.48 6.44 -4.26
N VAL A 103 -12.46 6.52 -5.12
CA VAL A 103 -11.98 5.38 -5.91
C VAL A 103 -11.49 4.25 -5.01
N VAL A 104 -10.77 4.56 -3.92
CA VAL A 104 -10.32 3.55 -2.95
C VAL A 104 -11.49 2.86 -2.26
N ILE A 105 -12.52 3.62 -1.85
CA ILE A 105 -13.73 3.04 -1.26
C ILE A 105 -14.42 2.10 -2.25
N LEU A 106 -14.56 2.53 -3.50
CA LEU A 106 -15.16 1.71 -4.54
C LEU A 106 -14.34 0.43 -4.81
N ALA A 107 -13.02 0.53 -4.86
CA ALA A 107 -12.13 -0.61 -4.96
C ALA A 107 -12.32 -1.60 -3.79
N GLY A 108 -12.49 -1.09 -2.57
CA GLY A 108 -12.80 -1.90 -1.38
C GLY A 108 -14.12 -2.67 -1.54
N VAL A 109 -15.16 -2.03 -2.06
CA VAL A 109 -16.45 -2.69 -2.34
C VAL A 109 -16.28 -3.82 -3.37
N PHE A 110 -15.50 -3.59 -4.44
CA PHE A 110 -15.19 -4.64 -5.42
C PHE A 110 -14.39 -5.79 -4.78
N GLN A 111 -13.43 -5.49 -3.91
CA GLN A 111 -12.67 -6.53 -3.20
C GLN A 111 -13.56 -7.41 -2.32
N ILE A 112 -14.50 -6.81 -1.59
CA ILE A 112 -15.50 -7.55 -0.81
C ILE A 112 -16.33 -8.44 -1.72
N SER A 113 -16.82 -7.92 -2.85
CA SER A 113 -17.58 -8.68 -3.83
C SER A 113 -16.79 -9.87 -4.36
N PHE A 114 -15.52 -9.69 -4.72
CA PHE A 114 -14.63 -10.77 -5.16
C PHE A 114 -14.39 -11.82 -4.06
N GLY A 115 -14.34 -11.39 -2.79
CA GLY A 115 -14.26 -12.29 -1.65
C GLY A 115 -15.51 -13.18 -1.53
N ILE A 116 -16.70 -12.60 -1.66
CA ILE A 116 -17.98 -13.32 -1.62
C ILE A 116 -18.07 -14.35 -2.75
N PHE A 117 -17.68 -13.98 -3.96
CA PHE A 117 -17.65 -14.88 -5.13
C PHE A 117 -16.46 -15.86 -5.12
N LYS A 118 -15.59 -15.82 -4.08
CA LYS A 118 -14.39 -16.66 -3.96
C LYS A 118 -13.46 -16.60 -5.19
N ILE A 119 -13.46 -15.49 -5.89
CA ILE A 119 -12.64 -15.26 -7.10
C ILE A 119 -11.14 -15.31 -6.78
N GLY A 120 -10.75 -15.02 -5.52
CA GLY A 120 -9.37 -15.16 -5.04
C GLY A 120 -8.74 -16.54 -5.27
N HIS A 121 -9.56 -17.61 -5.43
CA HIS A 121 -9.04 -18.93 -5.76
C HIS A 121 -8.33 -18.96 -7.14
N PHE A 122 -8.74 -18.12 -8.07
CA PHE A 122 -8.10 -18.03 -9.39
C PHE A 122 -6.69 -17.45 -9.38
N VAL A 123 -6.29 -16.77 -8.28
CA VAL A 123 -4.91 -16.27 -8.11
C VAL A 123 -3.90 -17.42 -8.12
N THR A 124 -4.29 -18.62 -7.67
CA THR A 124 -3.43 -19.80 -7.71
C THR A 124 -3.10 -20.29 -9.13
N LEU A 125 -3.86 -19.86 -10.15
CA LEU A 125 -3.61 -20.15 -11.55
C LEU A 125 -2.54 -19.25 -12.19
N MET A 126 -2.15 -18.16 -11.50
CA MET A 126 -1.12 -17.26 -12.01
C MET A 126 0.26 -17.91 -11.94
N PRO A 127 1.00 -18.00 -13.06
CA PRO A 127 2.37 -18.48 -13.05
C PRO A 127 3.27 -17.59 -12.19
N TYR A 128 4.20 -18.18 -11.48
CA TYR A 128 5.17 -17.45 -10.64
C TYR A 128 5.95 -16.38 -11.42
N THR A 129 6.25 -16.64 -12.68
CA THR A 129 6.95 -15.70 -13.57
C THR A 129 6.21 -14.38 -13.76
N VAL A 130 4.87 -14.43 -13.85
CA VAL A 130 4.02 -13.22 -13.95
C VAL A 130 4.09 -12.40 -12.66
N VAL A 131 3.97 -13.05 -11.50
CA VAL A 131 4.05 -12.39 -10.20
C VAL A 131 5.44 -11.79 -10.00
N SER A 132 6.51 -12.52 -10.32
CA SER A 132 7.89 -12.06 -10.21
C SER A 132 8.17 -10.86 -11.13
N GLY A 133 7.72 -10.92 -12.38
CA GLY A 133 7.85 -9.81 -13.35
C GLY A 133 7.10 -8.55 -12.88
N PHE A 134 5.88 -8.71 -12.38
CA PHE A 134 5.09 -7.62 -11.82
C PHE A 134 5.79 -6.95 -10.62
N MET A 135 6.27 -7.75 -9.66
CA MET A 135 6.98 -7.23 -8.50
C MET A 135 8.30 -6.52 -8.87
N SER A 136 9.05 -7.07 -9.82
CA SER A 136 10.28 -6.44 -10.32
C SER A 136 9.99 -5.11 -11.03
N GLY A 137 8.93 -5.05 -11.83
CA GLY A 137 8.49 -3.82 -12.49
C GLY A 137 8.12 -2.73 -11.48
N ILE A 138 7.37 -3.08 -10.45
CA ILE A 138 7.02 -2.14 -9.37
C ILE A 138 8.25 -1.68 -8.61
N GLY A 139 9.16 -2.59 -8.28
CA GLY A 139 10.44 -2.25 -7.64
C GLY A 139 11.22 -1.21 -8.45
N LEU A 140 11.30 -1.38 -9.76
CA LEU A 140 11.95 -0.41 -10.66
C LEU A 140 11.23 0.95 -10.66
N ILE A 141 9.92 0.96 -10.72
CA ILE A 141 9.10 2.18 -10.66
C ILE A 141 9.37 2.92 -9.34
N LEU A 142 9.37 2.23 -8.21
CA LEU A 142 9.65 2.82 -6.91
C LEU A 142 11.05 3.41 -6.83
N ILE A 143 12.07 2.72 -7.36
CA ILE A 143 13.43 3.25 -7.42
C ILE A 143 13.46 4.58 -8.20
N ILE A 144 12.83 4.63 -9.36
CA ILE A 144 12.79 5.85 -10.19
C ILE A 144 12.08 7.00 -9.45
N LEU A 145 10.93 6.72 -8.83
CA LEU A 145 10.16 7.74 -8.11
C LEU A 145 10.89 8.28 -6.87
N GLN A 146 11.77 7.49 -6.27
CA GLN A 146 12.53 7.90 -5.08
C GLN A 146 13.81 8.70 -5.41
N ILE A 147 14.18 8.83 -6.68
CA ILE A 147 15.36 9.62 -7.05
C ILE A 147 15.22 11.08 -6.63
N GLY A 148 14.08 11.72 -6.87
CA GLY A 148 13.83 13.10 -6.46
C GLY A 148 13.98 13.31 -4.94
N PRO A 149 13.22 12.60 -4.10
CA PRO A 149 13.35 12.65 -2.64
C PRO A 149 14.76 12.32 -2.13
N LEU A 150 15.45 11.35 -2.72
CA LEU A 150 16.82 10.99 -2.36
C LEU A 150 17.79 12.16 -2.57
N LEU A 151 17.55 12.97 -3.60
CA LEU A 151 18.34 14.17 -3.92
C LEU A 151 17.84 15.44 -3.20
N GLY A 152 16.91 15.30 -2.24
CA GLY A 152 16.36 16.41 -1.46
C GLY A 152 15.37 17.29 -2.22
N SER A 153 14.89 16.83 -3.38
CA SER A 153 13.93 17.56 -4.23
C SER A 153 12.52 16.99 -4.06
N ALA A 154 11.51 17.83 -4.21
CA ALA A 154 10.12 17.35 -4.26
C ALA A 154 9.93 16.39 -5.45
N PRO A 155 9.07 15.37 -5.33
CA PRO A 155 8.78 14.46 -6.43
C PRO A 155 8.28 15.23 -7.67
N PRO A 156 8.90 15.08 -8.85
CA PRO A 156 8.44 15.76 -10.04
C PRO A 156 7.02 15.34 -10.42
N ALA A 157 6.21 16.28 -10.89
CA ALA A 157 4.88 15.99 -11.41
C ALA A 157 4.97 15.12 -12.67
N GLY A 158 4.01 14.21 -12.86
CA GLY A 158 3.98 13.30 -14.03
C GLY A 158 4.54 11.88 -13.77
N GLY A 159 4.74 11.51 -12.51
CA GLY A 159 5.13 10.15 -12.14
C GLY A 159 6.49 9.73 -12.68
N VAL A 160 6.59 8.49 -13.18
CA VAL A 160 7.86 7.94 -13.71
C VAL A 160 8.42 8.76 -14.86
N MET A 161 7.57 9.13 -15.82
CA MET A 161 8.03 9.90 -16.98
C MET A 161 8.45 11.32 -16.58
N GLY A 162 7.73 11.95 -15.64
CA GLY A 162 8.11 13.24 -15.07
C GLY A 162 9.45 13.18 -14.36
N THR A 163 9.71 12.15 -13.58
CA THR A 163 10.99 11.97 -12.89
C THR A 163 12.13 11.72 -13.87
N LEU A 164 11.92 10.89 -14.90
CA LEU A 164 12.94 10.64 -15.91
C LEU A 164 13.29 11.91 -16.74
N SER A 165 12.29 12.69 -17.10
CA SER A 165 12.52 13.97 -17.82
C SER A 165 13.19 15.04 -16.96
N ALA A 166 12.95 15.03 -15.64
CA ALA A 166 13.56 15.95 -14.69
C ALA A 166 14.98 15.50 -14.24
N LEU A 167 15.42 14.30 -14.56
CA LEU A 167 16.72 13.76 -14.17
C LEU A 167 17.92 14.68 -14.44
N PRO A 168 18.04 15.31 -15.63
CA PRO A 168 19.16 16.21 -15.88
C PRO A 168 19.16 17.43 -14.95
N LEU A 169 17.99 17.97 -14.63
CA LEU A 169 17.84 19.09 -13.69
C LEU A 169 18.13 18.68 -12.26
N LEU A 170 17.67 17.48 -11.85
CA LEU A 170 17.92 16.92 -10.51
C LEU A 170 19.42 16.69 -10.29
N LEU A 171 20.13 16.18 -11.28
CA LEU A 171 21.57 15.97 -11.19
C LEU A 171 22.37 17.27 -11.19
N SER A 172 21.92 18.31 -11.90
CA SER A 172 22.56 19.63 -11.89
C SER A 172 22.37 20.39 -10.57
N SER A 173 21.38 20.04 -9.78
CA SER A 173 21.13 20.66 -8.47
C SER A 173 22.04 20.14 -7.35
N ILE A 174 22.82 19.08 -7.61
CA ILE A 174 23.76 18.50 -6.65
C ILE A 174 25.18 19.06 -6.83
N ALA A 175 25.48 19.61 -8.02
CA ALA A 175 26.78 20.22 -8.34
C ALA A 175 26.84 21.69 -7.94
#